data_c9578a568c1e23173264628b2cc0a87a
#
_entry.id   c9578a568c1e23173264628b2cc0a87a
#
_cell.length_a   1.000
_cell.length_b   1.000
_cell.length_c   1.000
_cell.angle_alpha   90.00
_cell.angle_beta   90.00
_cell.angle_gamma   90.00
#
_symmetry.space_group_name_H-M   'P 1'
#
loop_
_entity.id
_entity.type
_entity.pdbx_description
1 polymer ?
#
loop_
_entity_poly.entity_id
_entity_poly.type
_entity_poly.pdbx_seq_one_letter_code
_entity_poly.pdbx_strand_id
1 'polypeptide(L)'
;MEIIISNAAVNNGNRGCVALSLSSMYIIDKILNAKNIPHTFYLPQSGYDQKGEHMIRAGDVTLKFVSLMDITPLTVKHYIKNLIKYIAKWKEYQATKKVYKEADFILDIGQGDSFADIYGKRRFDWIFSQYRLGMKFKKTYCILPQTIGPFKEPTILKQACIGIDYAKCVMTRDRQSRDFVKRLLPNKAVSEIIDVAFFMPYKKKEFNSDSIHVGLNVSALLWYGGYTRNNQFGLKVDYPLLIHSVIDYFLAQANVKVHLIPHVVGGERHIENDYAVSYDLFEEYDHPNLVLSPLFLDPIAAKSYIAGMDFFMGARMHST
;
A
#
# COMPACT_ATOMS: atom_id res chain seq x y z
N MET A 1 -6.45 24.48 -2.96
CA MET A 1 -5.76 23.81 -1.82
C MET A 1 -4.72 22.87 -2.39
N GLU A 2 -3.47 23.00 -1.95
CA GLU A 2 -2.33 22.23 -2.44
C GLU A 2 -2.00 21.12 -1.42
N ILE A 3 -2.22 19.86 -1.78
CA ILE A 3 -2.17 18.71 -0.86
C ILE A 3 -1.11 17.72 -1.33
N ILE A 4 -0.10 17.49 -0.51
CA ILE A 4 0.87 16.42 -0.74
C ILE A 4 0.34 15.14 -0.06
N ILE A 5 0.18 14.06 -0.84
CA ILE A 5 -0.05 12.72 -0.30
C ILE A 5 1.32 12.02 -0.29
N SER A 6 1.92 11.96 0.88
CA SER A 6 3.25 11.37 1.05
C SER A 6 3.19 9.86 1.31
N ASN A 7 4.28 9.18 0.97
CA ASN A 7 4.38 7.73 1.07
C ASN A 7 3.23 6.99 0.35
N ALA A 8 2.67 7.61 -0.69
CA ALA A 8 1.61 7.07 -1.53
C ALA A 8 2.20 6.52 -2.83
N ALA A 9 1.87 5.28 -3.16
CA ALA A 9 2.29 4.64 -4.40
C ALA A 9 1.05 4.23 -5.21
N VAL A 10 0.88 4.80 -6.38
CA VAL A 10 -0.26 4.52 -7.28
C VAL A 10 0.14 3.69 -8.49
N ASN A 11 1.43 3.65 -8.83
CA ASN A 11 2.01 2.72 -9.78
C ASN A 11 2.92 1.75 -9.03
N ASN A 12 2.34 0.68 -8.51
CA ASN A 12 3.01 -0.31 -7.68
C ASN A 12 2.40 -1.70 -7.93
N GLY A 13 3.21 -2.73 -7.92
CA GLY A 13 2.76 -4.12 -8.03
C GLY A 13 1.91 -4.60 -6.84
N ASN A 14 2.08 -4.00 -5.66
CA ASN A 14 1.26 -4.30 -4.49
C ASN A 14 -0.07 -3.53 -4.56
N ARG A 15 -1.14 -4.25 -4.84
CA ARG A 15 -2.49 -3.66 -4.99
C ARG A 15 -3.01 -3.03 -3.70
N GLY A 16 -2.58 -3.54 -2.53
CA GLY A 16 -2.91 -2.94 -1.24
C GLY A 16 -2.33 -1.53 -1.07
N CYS A 17 -1.06 -1.32 -1.42
CA CYS A 17 -0.45 0.02 -1.40
C CYS A 17 -1.16 0.98 -2.36
N VAL A 18 -1.55 0.50 -3.55
CA VAL A 18 -2.33 1.30 -4.51
C VAL A 18 -3.72 1.61 -3.97
N ALA A 19 -4.40 0.62 -3.36
CA ALA A 19 -5.72 0.81 -2.74
C ALA A 19 -5.70 1.90 -1.67
N LEU A 20 -4.73 1.87 -0.76
CA LEU A 20 -4.58 2.90 0.28
C LEU A 20 -4.40 4.30 -0.31
N SER A 21 -3.54 4.42 -1.32
CA SER A 21 -3.25 5.70 -1.98
C SER A 21 -4.47 6.26 -2.72
N LEU A 22 -5.15 5.41 -3.50
CA LEU A 22 -6.35 5.80 -4.24
C LEU A 22 -7.51 6.13 -3.31
N SER A 23 -7.75 5.32 -2.28
CA SER A 23 -8.82 5.55 -1.31
C SER A 23 -8.61 6.85 -0.54
N SER A 24 -7.38 7.15 -0.13
CA SER A 24 -7.06 8.42 0.54
C SER A 24 -7.40 9.61 -0.36
N MET A 25 -6.94 9.60 -1.61
CA MET A 25 -7.27 10.67 -2.57
C MET A 25 -8.77 10.76 -2.82
N TYR A 26 -9.44 9.62 -3.04
CA TYR A 26 -10.87 9.55 -3.32
C TYR A 26 -11.74 10.15 -2.20
N ILE A 27 -11.44 9.81 -0.94
CA ILE A 27 -12.17 10.33 0.22
C ILE A 27 -11.99 11.85 0.31
N ILE A 28 -10.75 12.32 0.17
CA ILE A 28 -10.42 13.75 0.27
C ILE A 28 -11.04 14.52 -0.89
N ASP A 29 -10.95 14.00 -2.11
CA ASP A 29 -11.56 14.58 -3.31
C ASP A 29 -13.07 14.75 -3.12
N LYS A 30 -13.77 13.70 -2.66
CA LYS A 30 -15.21 13.79 -2.37
C LYS A 30 -15.56 14.85 -1.34
N ILE A 31 -14.79 14.92 -0.24
CA ILE A 31 -15.04 15.90 0.82
C ILE A 31 -14.83 17.33 0.32
N LEU A 32 -13.75 17.57 -0.44
CA LEU A 32 -13.43 18.91 -0.91
C LEU A 32 -14.37 19.35 -2.03
N ASN A 33 -14.72 18.45 -2.95
CA ASN A 33 -15.71 18.73 -4.01
C ASN A 33 -17.09 19.03 -3.42
N ALA A 34 -17.54 18.31 -2.40
CA ALA A 34 -18.80 18.57 -1.71
C ALA A 34 -18.85 19.96 -1.03
N LYS A 35 -17.68 20.51 -0.71
CA LYS A 35 -17.51 21.86 -0.14
C LYS A 35 -17.16 22.92 -1.18
N ASN A 36 -17.11 22.56 -2.46
CA ASN A 36 -16.68 23.43 -3.57
C ASN A 36 -15.27 24.03 -3.36
N ILE A 37 -14.34 23.25 -2.78
CA ILE A 37 -12.96 23.68 -2.53
C ILE A 37 -12.06 23.14 -3.66
N PRO A 38 -11.53 24.02 -4.55
CA PRO A 38 -10.56 23.60 -5.56
C PRO A 38 -9.29 23.05 -4.90
N HIS A 39 -8.79 21.92 -5.41
CA HIS A 39 -7.61 21.29 -4.85
C HIS A 39 -6.77 20.55 -5.88
N THR A 40 -5.50 20.35 -5.55
CA THR A 40 -4.52 19.61 -6.35
C THR A 40 -3.79 18.62 -5.46
N PHE A 41 -3.71 17.36 -5.90
CA PHE A 41 -2.91 16.33 -5.24
C PHE A 41 -1.51 16.27 -5.83
N TYR A 42 -0.50 16.16 -4.97
CA TYR A 42 0.89 15.98 -5.33
C TYR A 42 1.45 14.71 -4.69
N LEU A 43 2.05 13.83 -5.51
CA LEU A 43 2.59 12.54 -5.07
C LEU A 43 4.10 12.47 -5.33
N PRO A 44 4.95 12.67 -4.31
CA PRO A 44 6.40 12.58 -4.49
C PRO A 44 6.91 11.16 -4.72
N GLN A 45 6.11 10.14 -4.36
CA GLN A 45 6.48 8.73 -4.41
C GLN A 45 5.46 7.89 -5.18
N SER A 46 4.86 8.49 -6.20
CA SER A 46 3.77 7.91 -7.00
C SER A 46 4.09 6.56 -7.66
N GLY A 47 5.37 6.25 -7.87
CA GLY A 47 5.82 5.10 -8.66
C GLY A 47 5.92 5.36 -10.16
N TYR A 48 5.58 6.55 -10.64
CA TYR A 48 5.78 6.94 -12.03
C TYR A 48 7.18 7.54 -12.26
N ASP A 49 7.83 7.13 -13.33
CA ASP A 49 9.12 7.70 -13.76
C ASP A 49 8.93 9.10 -14.32
N GLN A 50 7.89 9.29 -15.15
CA GLN A 50 7.53 10.59 -15.69
C GLN A 50 6.92 11.48 -14.62
N LYS A 51 7.42 12.71 -14.49
CA LYS A 51 6.93 13.73 -13.58
C LYS A 51 5.94 14.66 -14.28
N GLY A 52 5.02 15.22 -13.52
CA GLY A 52 3.96 16.08 -14.04
C GLY A 52 2.57 15.54 -13.79
N GLU A 53 1.60 16.04 -14.55
CA GLU A 53 0.19 15.68 -14.40
C GLU A 53 -0.09 14.24 -14.86
N HIS A 54 -0.86 13.55 -14.05
CA HIS A 54 -1.36 12.19 -14.32
C HIS A 54 -2.83 12.07 -13.98
N MET A 55 -3.47 11.12 -14.61
CA MET A 55 -4.85 10.74 -14.34
C MET A 55 -4.94 9.24 -14.19
N ILE A 56 -5.56 8.78 -13.11
CA ILE A 56 -5.90 7.38 -12.89
C ILE A 56 -7.40 7.22 -13.07
N ARG A 57 -7.76 6.21 -13.87
CA ARG A 57 -9.12 5.73 -13.99
C ARG A 57 -9.17 4.31 -13.44
N ALA A 58 -10.01 4.11 -12.44
CA ALA A 58 -10.22 2.82 -11.80
C ALA A 58 -11.71 2.66 -11.53
N GLY A 59 -12.38 1.75 -12.24
CA GLY A 59 -13.83 1.68 -12.29
C GLY A 59 -14.43 3.04 -12.70
N ASP A 60 -15.39 3.53 -11.90
CA ASP A 60 -16.05 4.84 -12.11
C ASP A 60 -15.28 6.01 -11.47
N VAL A 61 -14.13 5.74 -10.85
CA VAL A 61 -13.31 6.75 -10.18
C VAL A 61 -12.28 7.33 -11.15
N THR A 62 -12.24 8.65 -11.24
CA THR A 62 -11.20 9.38 -11.96
C THR A 62 -10.52 10.34 -11.00
N LEU A 63 -9.22 10.16 -10.79
CA LEU A 63 -8.42 11.00 -9.90
C LEU A 63 -7.26 11.61 -10.68
N LYS A 64 -7.07 12.93 -10.50
CA LYS A 64 -5.95 13.68 -11.07
C LYS A 64 -4.93 13.98 -9.99
N PHE A 65 -3.67 13.91 -10.33
CA PHE A 65 -2.57 14.27 -9.44
C PHE A 65 -1.33 14.68 -10.23
N VAL A 66 -0.41 15.34 -9.54
CA VAL A 66 0.89 15.69 -10.08
C VAL A 66 1.97 14.80 -9.45
N SER A 67 2.67 14.02 -10.27
CA SER A 67 3.82 13.23 -9.81
C SER A 67 5.02 14.13 -9.64
N LEU A 68 5.62 14.13 -8.45
CA LEU A 68 6.78 14.92 -8.11
C LEU A 68 8.07 14.10 -8.13
N MET A 69 9.19 14.77 -8.25
CA MET A 69 10.50 14.17 -8.01
C MET A 69 10.70 13.89 -6.52
N ASP A 70 11.15 12.69 -6.15
CA ASP A 70 11.61 12.42 -4.79
C ASP A 70 12.92 13.16 -4.54
N ILE A 71 12.87 14.16 -3.64
CA ILE A 71 13.99 15.08 -3.34
C ILE A 71 14.72 14.74 -2.04
N THR A 72 14.38 13.64 -1.41
CA THR A 72 14.92 13.30 -0.09
C THR A 72 16.16 12.44 -0.19
N PRO A 73 17.32 12.89 0.31
CA PRO A 73 18.51 12.04 0.43
C PRO A 73 18.33 11.03 1.57
N LEU A 74 18.60 9.76 1.32
CA LEU A 74 18.46 8.68 2.30
C LEU A 74 19.64 8.54 3.26
N THR A 75 20.86 8.71 2.75
CA THR A 75 22.12 8.56 3.51
C THR A 75 23.21 9.46 2.93
N VAL A 76 24.33 9.64 3.66
CA VAL A 76 25.49 10.40 3.17
C VAL A 76 26.04 9.84 1.84
N LYS A 77 26.12 8.52 1.71
CA LYS A 77 26.54 7.85 0.46
C LYS A 77 25.57 8.13 -0.70
N HIS A 78 24.27 8.15 -0.41
CA HIS A 78 23.23 8.50 -1.38
C HIS A 78 23.14 10.02 -1.62
N TYR A 79 23.64 10.84 -0.69
CA TYR A 79 23.65 12.29 -0.84
C TYR A 79 24.43 12.75 -2.08
N ILE A 80 25.66 12.25 -2.28
CA ILE A 80 26.49 12.58 -3.45
C ILE A 80 25.79 12.12 -4.75
N LYS A 81 25.29 10.88 -4.78
CA LYS A 81 24.56 10.36 -5.93
C LYS A 81 23.29 11.16 -6.23
N ASN A 82 22.56 11.55 -5.19
CA ASN A 82 21.37 12.36 -5.32
C ASN A 82 21.71 13.83 -5.69
N LEU A 83 22.82 14.35 -5.24
CA LEU A 83 23.29 15.70 -5.64
C LEU A 83 23.50 15.77 -7.15
N ILE A 84 24.18 14.79 -7.74
CA ILE A 84 24.35 14.69 -9.19
C ILE A 84 22.98 14.61 -9.89
N LYS A 85 22.06 13.78 -9.38
CA LYS A 85 20.70 13.69 -9.88
C LYS A 85 19.95 15.03 -9.77
N TYR A 86 20.11 15.76 -8.68
CA TYR A 86 19.47 17.06 -8.48
C TYR A 86 20.03 18.16 -9.37
N ILE A 87 21.33 18.11 -9.66
CA ILE A 87 21.94 19.02 -10.64
C ILE A 87 21.42 18.71 -12.05
N ALA A 88 21.41 17.43 -12.44
CA ALA A 88 20.94 16.99 -13.75
C ALA A 88 19.44 17.30 -13.97
N LYS A 89 18.63 17.24 -12.89
CA LYS A 89 17.18 17.49 -12.90
C LYS A 89 16.81 18.74 -12.09
N TRP A 90 17.60 19.79 -12.21
CA TRP A 90 17.46 20.99 -11.39
C TRP A 90 16.08 21.64 -11.46
N LYS A 91 15.48 21.68 -12.64
CA LYS A 91 14.14 22.25 -12.84
C LYS A 91 13.08 21.45 -12.06
N GLU A 92 13.10 20.13 -12.17
CA GLU A 92 12.19 19.22 -11.43
C GLU A 92 12.40 19.33 -9.91
N TYR A 93 13.66 19.41 -9.48
CA TYR A 93 14.02 19.62 -8.07
C TYR A 93 13.44 20.93 -7.51
N GLN A 94 13.62 22.04 -8.24
CA GLN A 94 13.10 23.35 -7.80
C GLN A 94 11.56 23.35 -7.84
N ALA A 95 10.93 22.76 -8.84
CA ALA A 95 9.47 22.64 -8.92
C ALA A 95 8.92 21.86 -7.72
N THR A 96 9.52 20.70 -7.40
CA THR A 96 9.13 19.92 -6.22
C THR A 96 9.33 20.69 -4.92
N LYS A 97 10.48 21.38 -4.77
CA LYS A 97 10.75 22.20 -3.59
C LYS A 97 9.75 23.36 -3.43
N LYS A 98 9.31 23.95 -4.54
CA LYS A 98 8.26 24.97 -4.56
C LYS A 98 6.94 24.38 -4.01
N VAL A 99 6.52 23.21 -4.51
CA VAL A 99 5.30 22.54 -4.03
C VAL A 99 5.37 22.30 -2.51
N TYR A 100 6.49 21.80 -1.96
CA TYR A 100 6.63 21.63 -0.50
C TYR A 100 6.56 22.95 0.27
N LYS A 101 6.96 24.09 -0.33
CA LYS A 101 6.84 25.41 0.29
C LYS A 101 5.41 25.95 0.26
N GLU A 102 4.66 25.63 -0.78
CA GLU A 102 3.33 26.18 -1.03
C GLU A 102 2.20 25.25 -0.52
N ALA A 103 2.47 23.95 -0.32
CA ALA A 103 1.49 23.00 0.16
C ALA A 103 0.80 23.47 1.45
N ASP A 104 -0.52 23.31 1.50
CA ASP A 104 -1.34 23.55 2.69
C ASP A 104 -1.20 22.40 3.69
N PHE A 105 -1.17 21.16 3.16
CA PHE A 105 -1.11 19.94 3.96
C PHE A 105 -0.15 18.92 3.37
N ILE A 106 0.46 18.13 4.26
CA ILE A 106 1.10 16.86 3.93
C ILE A 106 0.33 15.78 4.67
N LEU A 107 -0.26 14.86 3.91
CA LEU A 107 -1.07 13.75 4.40
C LEU A 107 -0.31 12.45 4.12
N ASP A 108 0.07 11.73 5.17
CA ASP A 108 0.94 10.57 5.08
C ASP A 108 0.18 9.26 5.24
N ILE A 109 0.24 8.39 4.22
CA ILE A 109 -0.39 7.06 4.27
C ILE A 109 0.60 5.93 4.62
N GLY A 110 1.90 6.21 4.69
CA GLY A 110 2.94 5.29 5.14
C GLY A 110 2.98 3.94 4.42
N GLN A 111 2.39 3.82 3.24
CA GLN A 111 2.14 2.56 2.52
C GLN A 111 1.50 1.47 3.41
N GLY A 112 0.73 1.90 4.41
CA GLY A 112 -0.07 1.06 5.28
C GLY A 112 0.62 0.59 6.56
N ASP A 113 1.80 -0.01 6.49
CA ASP A 113 2.54 -0.56 7.63
C ASP A 113 4.05 -0.26 7.60
N SER A 114 4.49 0.55 6.66
CA SER A 114 5.92 0.79 6.48
C SER A 114 6.49 1.85 7.44
N PHE A 115 5.65 2.52 8.23
CA PHE A 115 6.13 3.35 9.33
C PHE A 115 6.45 2.50 10.56
N ALA A 116 7.45 1.63 10.38
CA ALA A 116 7.96 0.64 11.32
C ALA A 116 9.44 0.34 11.02
N ASP A 117 10.11 -0.44 11.87
CA ASP A 117 11.48 -0.91 11.59
C ASP A 117 11.56 -2.39 11.16
N ILE A 118 10.42 -3.06 11.03
CA ILE A 118 10.33 -4.46 10.61
C ILE A 118 10.91 -4.71 9.20
N TYR A 119 10.89 -3.70 8.35
CA TYR A 119 11.48 -3.72 7.00
C TYR A 119 12.91 -3.15 6.95
N GLY A 120 13.50 -2.92 8.12
CA GLY A 120 14.86 -2.40 8.29
C GLY A 120 14.97 -0.89 8.16
N LYS A 121 16.13 -0.39 8.63
CA LYS A 121 16.42 1.05 8.74
C LYS A 121 16.29 1.80 7.41
N ARG A 122 16.69 1.20 6.29
CA ARG A 122 16.62 1.84 4.98
C ARG A 122 15.18 2.18 4.59
N ARG A 123 14.25 1.26 4.86
CA ARG A 123 12.82 1.48 4.58
C ARG A 123 12.25 2.56 5.49
N PHE A 124 12.54 2.48 6.79
CA PHE A 124 12.14 3.51 7.74
C PHE A 124 12.66 4.90 7.33
N ASP A 125 13.95 5.03 7.03
CA ASP A 125 14.54 6.31 6.61
C ASP A 125 13.88 6.90 5.36
N TRP A 126 13.46 6.04 4.43
CA TRP A 126 12.75 6.46 3.23
C TRP A 126 11.34 7.00 3.56
N ILE A 127 10.56 6.28 4.37
CA ILE A 127 9.25 6.74 4.88
C ILE A 127 9.41 8.04 5.68
N PHE A 128 10.33 8.05 6.64
CA PHE A 128 10.56 9.18 7.55
C PHE A 128 11.12 10.43 6.83
N SER A 129 11.65 10.26 5.65
CA SER A 129 12.14 11.36 4.84
C SER A 129 11.06 12.42 4.57
N GLN A 130 9.82 12.00 4.41
CA GLN A 130 8.68 12.89 4.17
C GLN A 130 8.34 13.71 5.43
N TYR A 131 8.47 13.12 6.61
CA TYR A 131 8.36 13.83 7.89
C TYR A 131 9.43 14.92 8.02
N ARG A 132 10.67 14.60 7.65
CA ARG A 132 11.78 15.58 7.62
C ARG A 132 11.50 16.75 6.69
N LEU A 133 10.90 16.51 5.52
CA LEU A 133 10.48 17.57 4.62
C LEU A 133 9.34 18.40 5.21
N GLY A 134 8.35 17.77 5.81
CA GLY A 134 7.26 18.44 6.52
C GLY A 134 7.80 19.40 7.60
N MET A 135 8.69 18.90 8.46
CA MET A 135 9.34 19.70 9.49
C MET A 135 10.19 20.83 8.90
N LYS A 136 11.01 20.54 7.88
CA LYS A 136 11.87 21.53 7.21
C LYS A 136 11.08 22.71 6.64
N PHE A 137 9.93 22.42 6.02
CA PHE A 137 9.09 23.44 5.42
C PHE A 137 7.96 23.92 6.35
N LYS A 138 7.94 23.47 7.61
CA LYS A 138 6.97 23.84 8.65
C LYS A 138 5.52 23.64 8.19
N LYS A 139 5.23 22.49 7.56
CA LYS A 139 3.91 22.18 7.01
C LYS A 139 3.00 21.51 8.00
N THR A 140 1.70 21.71 7.87
CA THR A 140 0.70 20.93 8.59
C THR A 140 0.79 19.47 8.10
N TYR A 141 1.27 18.60 8.99
CA TYR A 141 1.47 17.18 8.71
C TYR A 141 0.42 16.34 9.43
N CYS A 142 -0.25 15.45 8.71
CA CYS A 142 -1.23 14.53 9.27
C CYS A 142 -0.87 13.09 8.87
N ILE A 143 -0.86 12.21 9.87
CA ILE A 143 -0.71 10.78 9.65
C ILE A 143 -2.11 10.21 9.42
N LEU A 144 -2.35 9.70 8.21
CA LEU A 144 -3.59 9.04 7.83
C LEU A 144 -3.69 7.64 8.46
N PRO A 145 -4.87 6.98 8.43
CA PRO A 145 -5.04 5.66 9.04
C PRO A 145 -4.05 4.64 8.50
N GLN A 146 -3.09 4.26 9.33
CA GLN A 146 -2.02 3.30 9.02
C GLN A 146 -1.57 2.56 10.28
N THR A 147 -0.81 1.48 10.10
CA THR A 147 -0.13 0.81 11.21
C THR A 147 1.14 1.60 11.58
N ILE A 148 1.33 1.87 12.86
CA ILE A 148 2.47 2.59 13.42
C ILE A 148 3.30 1.66 14.30
N GLY A 149 4.57 1.46 13.94
CA GLY A 149 5.47 0.54 14.65
C GLY A 149 5.25 -0.94 14.30
N PRO A 150 5.90 -1.85 15.02
CA PRO A 150 6.80 -1.59 16.14
C PRO A 150 8.11 -0.90 15.72
N PHE A 151 8.78 -0.27 16.70
CA PHE A 151 10.14 0.26 16.57
C PHE A 151 11.01 -0.35 17.66
N LYS A 152 11.91 -1.26 17.28
CA LYS A 152 12.82 -1.99 18.19
C LYS A 152 14.15 -1.27 18.33
N GLU A 153 14.62 -0.60 17.27
CA GLU A 153 15.88 0.13 17.28
C GLU A 153 15.71 1.48 17.99
N PRO A 154 16.49 1.80 19.04
CA PRO A 154 16.31 3.02 19.85
C PRO A 154 16.43 4.32 19.04
N THR A 155 17.33 4.36 18.03
CA THR A 155 17.50 5.55 17.18
C THR A 155 16.31 5.78 16.25
N ILE A 156 15.72 4.70 15.76
CA ILE A 156 14.50 4.74 14.94
C ILE A 156 13.31 5.17 15.80
N LEU A 157 13.17 4.58 17.00
CA LEU A 157 12.11 4.93 17.95
C LEU A 157 12.13 6.42 18.28
N LYS A 158 13.32 6.97 18.57
CA LYS A 158 13.48 8.41 18.87
C LYS A 158 13.03 9.28 17.69
N GLN A 159 13.40 8.91 16.45
CA GLN A 159 12.99 9.63 15.26
C GLN A 159 11.47 9.52 15.02
N ALA A 160 10.91 8.32 15.19
CA ALA A 160 9.48 8.09 15.08
C ALA A 160 8.69 8.96 16.07
N CYS A 161 9.11 9.02 17.35
CA CYS A 161 8.49 9.88 18.35
C CYS A 161 8.51 11.35 17.93
N ILE A 162 9.63 11.86 17.39
CA ILE A 162 9.72 13.24 16.87
C ILE A 162 8.71 13.47 15.74
N GLY A 163 8.60 12.54 14.81
CA GLY A 163 7.67 12.66 13.69
C GLY A 163 6.20 12.60 14.10
N ILE A 164 5.86 11.68 15.01
CA ILE A 164 4.52 11.54 15.57
C ILE A 164 4.13 12.78 16.38
N ASP A 165 5.05 13.30 17.18
CA ASP A 165 4.81 14.50 17.98
C ASP A 165 4.61 15.74 17.10
N TYR A 166 5.40 15.87 16.04
CA TYR A 166 5.26 16.94 15.05
C TYR A 166 3.90 16.91 14.32
N ALA A 167 3.37 15.73 14.00
CA ALA A 167 2.12 15.60 13.26
C ALA A 167 0.96 16.23 14.03
N LYS A 168 0.19 17.10 13.37
CA LYS A 168 -0.99 17.76 13.95
C LYS A 168 -2.13 16.78 14.19
N CYS A 169 -2.27 15.79 13.31
CA CYS A 169 -3.27 14.75 13.39
C CYS A 169 -2.58 13.38 13.26
N VAL A 170 -2.95 12.45 14.13
CA VAL A 170 -2.45 11.07 14.10
C VAL A 170 -3.63 10.12 14.10
N MET A 171 -3.77 9.38 13.01
CA MET A 171 -4.79 8.35 12.86
C MET A 171 -4.12 6.99 12.68
N THR A 172 -4.64 5.99 13.37
CA THR A 172 -4.20 4.60 13.24
C THR A 172 -5.35 3.75 12.74
N ARG A 173 -5.06 2.70 11.99
CA ARG A 173 -6.10 1.79 11.48
C ARG A 173 -6.36 0.60 12.40
N ASP A 174 -5.62 0.51 13.49
CA ASP A 174 -5.72 -0.59 14.44
C ASP A 174 -5.44 -0.13 15.89
N ARG A 175 -6.02 -0.87 16.82
CA ARG A 175 -5.91 -0.62 18.26
C ARG A 175 -4.48 -0.76 18.76
N GLN A 176 -3.71 -1.72 18.24
CA GLN A 176 -2.35 -1.97 18.68
C GLN A 176 -1.46 -0.75 18.41
N SER A 177 -1.56 -0.19 17.21
CA SER A 177 -0.86 1.04 16.82
C SER A 177 -1.30 2.23 17.67
N ARG A 178 -2.61 2.40 17.91
CA ARG A 178 -3.12 3.47 18.79
C ARG A 178 -2.53 3.36 20.19
N ASP A 179 -2.62 2.20 20.80
CA ASP A 179 -2.16 1.96 22.16
C ASP A 179 -0.63 2.06 22.25
N PHE A 180 0.08 1.66 21.20
CA PHE A 180 1.52 1.82 21.08
C PHE A 180 1.91 3.31 21.09
N VAL A 181 1.28 4.14 20.24
CA VAL A 181 1.56 5.58 20.21
C VAL A 181 1.22 6.25 21.53
N LYS A 182 0.09 5.89 22.17
CA LYS A 182 -0.29 6.44 23.48
C LYS A 182 0.68 6.08 24.60
N ARG A 183 1.32 4.90 24.55
CA ARG A 183 2.38 4.55 25.50
C ARG A 183 3.65 5.39 25.31
N LEU A 184 4.01 5.69 24.06
CA LEU A 184 5.19 6.49 23.73
C LEU A 184 4.98 7.99 24.01
N LEU A 185 3.80 8.50 23.68
CA LEU A 185 3.44 9.91 23.77
C LEU A 185 2.06 10.05 24.42
N PRO A 186 1.94 9.95 25.76
CA PRO A 186 0.66 9.89 26.47
C PRO A 186 -0.27 11.08 26.19
N ASN A 187 0.31 12.26 25.96
CA ASN A 187 -0.44 13.49 25.71
C ASN A 187 -0.81 13.69 24.23
N LYS A 188 -0.36 12.81 23.32
CA LYS A 188 -0.69 12.91 21.91
C LYS A 188 -2.12 12.44 21.66
N ALA A 189 -2.91 13.29 21.01
CA ALA A 189 -4.22 12.88 20.51
C ALA A 189 -4.03 11.90 19.34
N VAL A 190 -4.61 10.70 19.48
CA VAL A 190 -4.58 9.64 18.47
C VAL A 190 -5.99 9.10 18.28
N SER A 191 -6.44 9.07 17.04
CA SER A 191 -7.74 8.50 16.67
C SER A 191 -7.54 7.13 16.02
N GLU A 192 -8.31 6.13 16.46
CA GLU A 192 -8.43 4.86 15.74
C GLU A 192 -9.53 5.01 14.69
N ILE A 193 -9.17 4.81 13.44
CA ILE A 193 -10.05 4.97 12.27
C ILE A 193 -9.94 3.70 11.44
N ILE A 194 -10.99 3.28 10.77
CA ILE A 194 -10.96 2.13 9.87
C ILE A 194 -9.94 2.36 8.74
N ASP A 195 -9.34 1.27 8.24
CA ASP A 195 -8.45 1.32 7.09
C ASP A 195 -9.15 1.97 5.88
N VAL A 196 -8.49 2.94 5.24
CA VAL A 196 -9.10 3.72 4.15
C VAL A 196 -9.46 2.87 2.93
N ALA A 197 -8.85 1.72 2.74
CA ALA A 197 -9.16 0.81 1.64
C ALA A 197 -10.60 0.27 1.71
N PHE A 198 -11.24 0.27 2.88
CA PHE A 198 -12.66 -0.08 3.01
C PHE A 198 -13.57 0.89 2.24
N PHE A 199 -13.18 2.15 2.13
CA PHE A 199 -13.95 3.18 1.41
C PHE A 199 -13.75 3.16 -0.11
N MET A 200 -12.86 2.32 -0.61
CA MET A 200 -12.66 2.21 -2.04
C MET A 200 -13.94 1.66 -2.70
N PRO A 201 -14.50 2.37 -3.69
CA PRO A 201 -15.71 1.92 -4.36
C PRO A 201 -15.46 0.63 -5.13
N TYR A 202 -16.49 -0.17 -5.30
CA TYR A 202 -16.44 -1.38 -6.13
C TYR A 202 -17.83 -1.71 -6.65
N LYS A 203 -17.87 -2.53 -7.71
CA LYS A 203 -19.09 -3.12 -8.24
C LYS A 203 -18.93 -4.64 -8.20
N LYS A 204 -19.75 -5.33 -7.37
CA LYS A 204 -19.70 -6.78 -7.25
C LYS A 204 -19.76 -7.43 -8.64
N LYS A 205 -18.79 -8.30 -8.94
CA LYS A 205 -18.82 -9.12 -10.14
C LYS A 205 -19.84 -10.24 -9.98
N GLU A 206 -20.72 -10.37 -10.95
CA GLU A 206 -21.66 -11.50 -11.01
C GLU A 206 -20.96 -12.71 -11.64
N PHE A 207 -21.12 -13.86 -11.00
CA PHE A 207 -20.70 -15.17 -11.49
C PHE A 207 -21.93 -16.06 -11.71
N ASN A 208 -21.73 -17.21 -12.36
CA ASN A 208 -22.82 -18.16 -12.55
C ASN A 208 -23.31 -18.72 -11.21
N SER A 209 -24.62 -18.65 -10.98
CA SER A 209 -25.27 -19.13 -9.75
C SER A 209 -25.26 -20.63 -9.54
N ASP A 210 -24.92 -21.43 -10.61
CA ASP A 210 -24.90 -22.87 -10.54
C ASP A 210 -23.63 -23.44 -9.86
N SER A 211 -22.68 -22.57 -9.52
CA SER A 211 -21.44 -22.93 -8.87
C SER A 211 -21.21 -22.07 -7.62
N ILE A 212 -20.54 -22.66 -6.64
CA ILE A 212 -19.98 -21.94 -5.49
C ILE A 212 -18.59 -21.45 -5.87
N HIS A 213 -18.38 -20.15 -5.77
CA HIS A 213 -17.11 -19.51 -6.15
C HIS A 213 -16.25 -19.23 -4.91
N VAL A 214 -15.14 -19.95 -4.79
CA VAL A 214 -14.18 -19.82 -3.69
C VAL A 214 -12.96 -19.08 -4.18
N GLY A 215 -12.69 -17.89 -3.63
CA GLY A 215 -11.49 -17.12 -3.92
C GLY A 215 -10.34 -17.50 -2.98
N LEU A 216 -9.17 -17.69 -3.54
CA LEU A 216 -7.94 -18.00 -2.80
C LEU A 216 -6.82 -17.05 -3.22
N ASN A 217 -6.32 -16.24 -2.28
CA ASN A 217 -5.10 -15.47 -2.50
C ASN A 217 -3.89 -16.18 -1.92
N VAL A 218 -3.00 -16.64 -2.79
CA VAL A 218 -1.74 -17.29 -2.41
C VAL A 218 -0.64 -16.22 -2.34
N SER A 219 0.06 -16.14 -1.21
CA SER A 219 1.19 -15.24 -1.03
C SER A 219 2.49 -15.88 -1.48
N ALA A 220 3.09 -15.36 -2.55
CA ALA A 220 4.41 -15.80 -2.98
C ALA A 220 5.48 -15.60 -1.89
N LEU A 221 5.39 -14.53 -1.11
CA LEU A 221 6.31 -14.28 -0.01
C LEU A 221 6.28 -15.39 1.05
N LEU A 222 5.09 -15.92 1.39
CA LEU A 222 4.95 -17.06 2.31
C LEU A 222 5.34 -18.37 1.62
N TRP A 223 5.01 -18.52 0.34
CA TRP A 223 5.36 -19.69 -0.47
C TRP A 223 6.85 -19.96 -0.48
N TYR A 224 7.65 -18.90 -0.65
CA TYR A 224 9.11 -19.00 -0.68
C TYR A 224 9.79 -18.87 0.69
N GLY A 225 9.04 -18.83 1.82
CA GLY A 225 9.61 -18.74 3.16
C GLY A 225 10.16 -17.36 3.54
N GLY A 226 9.64 -16.30 2.95
CA GLY A 226 10.04 -14.92 3.20
C GLY A 226 11.23 -14.47 2.34
N TYR A 227 11.71 -13.25 2.56
CA TYR A 227 12.86 -12.68 1.83
C TYR A 227 14.15 -13.46 2.04
N THR A 228 14.28 -14.16 3.16
CA THR A 228 15.43 -15.02 3.48
C THR A 228 15.30 -16.43 2.92
N ARG A 229 14.12 -16.80 2.40
CA ARG A 229 13.78 -18.15 1.93
C ARG A 229 13.96 -19.25 3.00
N ASN A 230 13.88 -18.89 4.27
CA ASN A 230 14.08 -19.80 5.40
C ASN A 230 13.06 -19.53 6.49
N ASN A 231 11.77 -19.72 6.17
CA ASN A 231 10.65 -19.52 7.08
C ASN A 231 10.81 -18.26 7.97
N GLN A 232 11.13 -17.13 7.35
CA GLN A 232 11.43 -15.86 8.02
C GLN A 232 10.36 -15.43 9.03
N PHE A 233 9.11 -15.81 8.77
CA PHE A 233 7.96 -15.43 9.59
C PHE A 233 7.63 -16.45 10.68
N GLY A 234 8.39 -17.54 10.78
CA GLY A 234 8.20 -18.57 11.80
C GLY A 234 6.86 -19.29 11.69
N LEU A 235 6.38 -19.57 10.47
CA LEU A 235 5.18 -20.35 10.25
C LEU A 235 5.37 -21.76 10.81
N LYS A 236 4.37 -22.24 11.52
CA LYS A 236 4.36 -23.60 12.09
C LYS A 236 3.78 -24.65 11.14
N VAL A 237 3.33 -24.21 9.98
CA VAL A 237 2.78 -25.06 8.91
C VAL A 237 3.65 -24.91 7.67
N ASP A 238 3.73 -25.97 6.87
CA ASP A 238 4.24 -25.92 5.51
C ASP A 238 3.21 -25.18 4.65
N TYR A 239 3.52 -23.96 4.25
CA TYR A 239 2.55 -23.12 3.56
C TYR A 239 2.20 -23.66 2.15
N PRO A 240 3.16 -24.09 1.31
CA PRO A 240 2.85 -24.78 0.06
C PRO A 240 1.92 -25.98 0.25
N LEU A 241 2.24 -26.88 1.18
CA LEU A 241 1.42 -28.06 1.47
C LEU A 241 0.00 -27.68 1.94
N LEU A 242 -0.11 -26.62 2.76
CA LEU A 242 -1.42 -26.09 3.18
C LEU A 242 -2.24 -25.61 1.98
N ILE A 243 -1.61 -24.87 1.06
CA ILE A 243 -2.30 -24.36 -0.13
C ILE A 243 -2.78 -25.50 -1.03
N HIS A 244 -1.95 -26.51 -1.29
CA HIS A 244 -2.38 -27.70 -2.02
C HIS A 244 -3.55 -28.38 -1.35
N SER A 245 -3.49 -28.60 -0.03
CA SER A 245 -4.58 -29.23 0.73
C SER A 245 -5.89 -28.44 0.65
N VAL A 246 -5.82 -27.11 0.63
CA VAL A 246 -7.00 -26.24 0.49
C VAL A 246 -7.59 -26.34 -0.91
N ILE A 247 -6.75 -26.32 -1.95
CA ILE A 247 -7.19 -26.48 -3.35
C ILE A 247 -7.85 -27.84 -3.52
N ASP A 248 -7.20 -28.92 -3.10
CA ASP A 248 -7.71 -30.30 -3.20
C ASP A 248 -9.06 -30.44 -2.48
N TYR A 249 -9.17 -29.88 -1.27
CA TYR A 249 -10.41 -29.94 -0.50
C TYR A 249 -11.59 -29.33 -1.25
N PHE A 250 -11.40 -28.13 -1.81
CA PHE A 250 -12.47 -27.44 -2.52
C PHE A 250 -12.75 -28.03 -3.90
N LEU A 251 -11.74 -28.49 -4.63
CA LEU A 251 -11.94 -29.14 -5.93
C LEU A 251 -12.64 -30.51 -5.81
N ALA A 252 -12.53 -31.16 -4.66
CA ALA A 252 -13.27 -32.41 -4.38
C ALA A 252 -14.77 -32.18 -4.12
N GLN A 253 -15.23 -30.94 -3.91
CA GLN A 253 -16.63 -30.65 -3.68
C GLN A 253 -17.38 -30.46 -4.99
N ALA A 254 -18.61 -31.01 -5.04
CA ALA A 254 -19.47 -30.80 -6.20
C ALA A 254 -19.81 -29.31 -6.34
N ASN A 255 -19.84 -28.82 -7.59
CA ASN A 255 -20.24 -27.45 -7.94
C ASN A 255 -19.37 -26.32 -7.36
N VAL A 256 -18.13 -26.61 -6.93
CA VAL A 256 -17.20 -25.58 -6.47
C VAL A 256 -16.22 -25.21 -7.58
N LYS A 257 -15.99 -23.90 -7.74
CA LYS A 257 -14.91 -23.35 -8.55
C LYS A 257 -13.95 -22.59 -7.66
N VAL A 258 -12.66 -22.92 -7.72
CA VAL A 258 -11.60 -22.26 -6.97
C VAL A 258 -10.94 -21.21 -7.86
N HIS A 259 -10.91 -19.96 -7.41
CA HIS A 259 -10.29 -18.85 -8.11
C HIS A 259 -8.98 -18.45 -7.42
N LEU A 260 -7.86 -18.66 -8.09
CA LEU A 260 -6.56 -18.13 -7.65
C LEU A 260 -6.52 -16.62 -7.96
N ILE A 261 -6.43 -15.80 -6.92
CA ILE A 261 -6.55 -14.35 -7.03
C ILE A 261 -5.26 -13.69 -6.51
N PRO A 262 -4.28 -13.43 -7.39
CA PRO A 262 -3.04 -12.76 -7.00
C PRO A 262 -3.29 -11.32 -6.59
N HIS A 263 -2.62 -10.87 -5.52
CA HIS A 263 -2.76 -9.53 -4.96
C HIS A 263 -1.52 -8.67 -5.18
N VAL A 264 -0.33 -9.27 -5.12
CA VAL A 264 0.92 -8.62 -5.47
C VAL A 264 1.41 -9.15 -6.81
N VAL A 265 1.62 -8.23 -7.75
CA VAL A 265 2.13 -8.54 -9.09
C VAL A 265 3.45 -7.83 -9.26
N GLY A 266 4.53 -8.59 -9.31
CA GLY A 266 5.89 -8.12 -9.51
C GLY A 266 6.46 -8.54 -10.87
N GLY A 267 7.74 -8.21 -11.12
CA GLY A 267 8.48 -8.81 -12.23
C GLY A 267 8.64 -10.33 -12.04
N GLU A 268 8.89 -11.07 -13.09
CA GLU A 268 8.93 -12.54 -13.13
C GLU A 268 9.74 -13.20 -12.00
N ARG A 269 10.80 -12.55 -11.53
CA ARG A 269 11.70 -13.06 -10.47
C ARG A 269 11.49 -12.40 -9.10
N HIS A 270 10.44 -11.61 -8.95
CA HIS A 270 10.20 -10.93 -7.69
C HIS A 270 9.60 -11.90 -6.67
N ILE A 271 10.24 -12.02 -5.49
CA ILE A 271 9.86 -12.96 -4.43
C ILE A 271 8.42 -12.77 -3.92
N GLU A 272 7.83 -11.61 -4.15
CA GLU A 272 6.44 -11.30 -3.78
C GLU A 272 5.45 -11.45 -4.95
N ASN A 273 5.87 -12.02 -6.09
CA ASN A 273 4.99 -12.15 -7.25
C ASN A 273 3.94 -13.26 -7.03
N ASP A 274 2.81 -12.91 -6.43
CA ASP A 274 1.70 -13.82 -6.19
C ASP A 274 1.13 -14.42 -7.50
N TYR A 275 1.23 -13.65 -8.61
CA TYR A 275 0.74 -14.12 -9.91
C TYR A 275 1.57 -15.30 -10.42
N ALA A 276 2.89 -15.26 -10.27
CA ALA A 276 3.75 -16.36 -10.73
C ALA A 276 3.40 -17.68 -10.02
N VAL A 277 3.29 -17.64 -8.68
CA VAL A 277 2.90 -18.84 -7.91
C VAL A 277 1.48 -19.31 -8.26
N SER A 278 0.55 -18.37 -8.44
CA SER A 278 -0.82 -18.73 -8.82
C SER A 278 -0.89 -19.34 -10.22
N TYR A 279 -0.06 -18.85 -11.14
CA TYR A 279 0.05 -19.39 -12.49
C TYR A 279 0.65 -20.80 -12.48
N ASP A 280 1.74 -21.01 -11.72
CA ASP A 280 2.38 -22.33 -11.60
C ASP A 280 1.40 -23.37 -11.02
N LEU A 281 0.62 -23.00 -9.98
CA LEU A 281 -0.43 -23.86 -9.42
C LEU A 281 -1.55 -24.15 -10.44
N PHE A 282 -1.97 -23.13 -11.21
CA PHE A 282 -3.01 -23.31 -12.22
C PHE A 282 -2.56 -24.30 -13.31
N GLU A 283 -1.33 -24.20 -13.79
CA GLU A 283 -0.77 -25.15 -14.78
C GLU A 283 -0.54 -26.54 -14.18
N GLU A 284 -0.09 -26.62 -12.92
CA GLU A 284 0.16 -27.91 -12.25
C GLU A 284 -1.11 -28.74 -12.07
N TYR A 285 -2.21 -28.10 -11.67
CA TYR A 285 -3.48 -28.80 -11.43
C TYR A 285 -4.24 -29.16 -12.71
N ASP A 286 -4.13 -28.36 -13.75
CA ASP A 286 -4.84 -28.52 -15.03
C ASP A 286 -6.30 -29.01 -14.83
N HIS A 287 -7.02 -28.34 -13.93
CA HIS A 287 -8.35 -28.75 -13.48
C HIS A 287 -9.43 -27.77 -13.95
N PRO A 288 -10.57 -28.23 -14.57
CA PRO A 288 -11.58 -27.35 -15.14
C PRO A 288 -12.28 -26.42 -14.13
N ASN A 289 -12.26 -26.75 -12.86
CA ASN A 289 -12.82 -25.94 -11.78
C ASN A 289 -11.77 -25.09 -11.04
N LEU A 290 -10.49 -25.12 -11.43
CA LEU A 290 -9.49 -24.20 -10.96
C LEU A 290 -9.38 -23.05 -11.97
N VAL A 291 -9.51 -21.83 -11.51
CA VAL A 291 -9.54 -20.63 -12.35
C VAL A 291 -8.44 -19.68 -11.92
N LEU A 292 -7.56 -19.30 -12.83
CA LEU A 292 -6.67 -18.17 -12.60
C LEU A 292 -7.45 -16.87 -12.90
N SER A 293 -7.56 -15.97 -11.92
CA SER A 293 -8.25 -14.70 -12.13
C SER A 293 -7.52 -13.84 -13.16
N PRO A 294 -8.23 -12.90 -13.81
CA PRO A 294 -7.56 -11.90 -14.64
C PRO A 294 -6.49 -11.14 -13.85
N LEU A 295 -5.47 -10.69 -14.56
CA LEU A 295 -4.48 -9.78 -14.00
C LEU A 295 -5.13 -8.40 -13.80
N PHE A 296 -5.45 -8.05 -12.57
CA PHE A 296 -6.07 -6.76 -12.28
C PHE A 296 -5.04 -5.62 -12.40
N LEU A 297 -5.37 -4.63 -13.20
CA LEU A 297 -4.51 -3.44 -13.37
C LEU A 297 -4.69 -2.44 -12.22
N ASP A 298 -5.84 -2.47 -11.56
CA ASP A 298 -6.19 -1.57 -10.46
C ASP A 298 -6.88 -2.32 -9.29
N PRO A 299 -6.85 -1.77 -8.07
CA PRO A 299 -7.42 -2.42 -6.90
C PRO A 299 -8.96 -2.42 -6.87
N ILE A 300 -9.64 -1.53 -7.61
CA ILE A 300 -11.12 -1.52 -7.71
C ILE A 300 -11.60 -2.75 -8.48
N ALA A 301 -10.93 -3.08 -9.58
CA ALA A 301 -11.22 -4.29 -10.34
C ALA A 301 -10.99 -5.56 -9.52
N ALA A 302 -9.88 -5.60 -8.75
CA ALA A 302 -9.60 -6.71 -7.84
C ALA A 302 -10.67 -6.83 -6.74
N LYS A 303 -11.01 -5.74 -6.06
CA LYS A 303 -12.05 -5.70 -5.03
C LYS A 303 -13.42 -6.12 -5.59
N SER A 304 -13.75 -5.66 -6.79
CA SER A 304 -15.00 -6.01 -7.47
C SER A 304 -15.09 -7.52 -7.78
N TYR A 305 -13.98 -8.12 -8.18
CA TYR A 305 -13.89 -9.55 -8.43
C TYR A 305 -14.02 -10.37 -7.14
N ILE A 306 -13.26 -10.00 -6.11
CA ILE A 306 -13.29 -10.66 -4.79
C ILE A 306 -14.69 -10.56 -4.17
N ALA A 307 -15.35 -9.41 -4.29
CA ALA A 307 -16.70 -9.22 -3.78
C ALA A 307 -17.75 -10.15 -4.44
N GLY A 308 -17.44 -10.74 -5.59
CA GLY A 308 -18.27 -11.74 -6.26
C GLY A 308 -18.10 -13.16 -5.72
N MET A 309 -17.08 -13.43 -4.92
CA MET A 309 -16.85 -14.74 -4.33
C MET A 309 -17.88 -15.05 -3.25
N ASP A 310 -18.31 -16.31 -3.15
CA ASP A 310 -19.17 -16.79 -2.07
C ASP A 310 -18.37 -17.03 -0.79
N PHE A 311 -17.10 -17.40 -0.94
CA PHE A 311 -16.14 -17.54 0.14
C PHE A 311 -14.76 -17.06 -0.32
N PHE A 312 -14.02 -16.41 0.56
CA PHE A 312 -12.68 -15.93 0.25
C PHE A 312 -11.69 -16.21 1.37
N MET A 313 -10.53 -16.74 1.01
CA MET A 313 -9.36 -16.88 1.89
C MET A 313 -8.17 -16.15 1.29
N GLY A 314 -7.47 -15.38 2.12
CA GLY A 314 -6.30 -14.62 1.66
C GLY A 314 -5.20 -14.53 2.70
N ALA A 315 -3.96 -14.52 2.20
CA ALA A 315 -2.76 -14.31 3.00
C ALA A 315 -2.23 -12.87 2.96
N ARG A 316 -2.79 -12.01 2.10
CA ARG A 316 -2.47 -10.59 2.03
C ARG A 316 -3.57 -9.78 2.71
N MET A 317 -3.20 -8.93 3.68
CA MET A 317 -4.15 -8.17 4.51
C MET A 317 -5.19 -7.39 3.67
N HIS A 318 -4.78 -6.74 2.58
CA HIS A 318 -5.71 -5.98 1.74
C HIS A 318 -6.44 -6.82 0.69
N SER A 319 -6.27 -8.13 0.68
CA SER A 319 -7.05 -9.02 -0.17
C SER A 319 -8.31 -9.54 0.54
N THR A 320 -8.34 -9.46 1.88
CA THR A 320 -9.42 -9.98 2.74
C THR A 320 -10.34 -8.88 3.24
#